data_5dda8aacf7d76da8085fe7e6d2a0cd05
#
_entry.id   5dda8aacf7d76da8085fe7e6d2a0cd05
#
_cell.length_a   1.000
_cell.length_b   1.000
_cell.length_c   1.000
_cell.angle_alpha   90.00
_cell.angle_beta   90.00
_cell.angle_gamma   90.00
#
_symmetry.space_group_name_H-M   'P 1'
#
loop_
_entity.id
_entity.type
_entity.pdbx_description
1 polymer ?
#
loop_
_entity_poly.entity_id
_entity_poly.type
_entity_poly.pdbx_seq_one_letter_code
_entity_poly.pdbx_strand_id
1 'polypeptide(L)'
;MAYSAPEPASTIVTGGPTDDNARQIVPVLQGYLQEAQSARRGGLNNRDDKWEENLHLYWNRYDMAGKAGWQAQETLPEIPAFVDRFAAALKEALVTGPTGFYTVVDPADREGDVTSAVKRMTDVWLSVAGRNQTGTCLGFPAVFEEQCKMGAIMAMCSSVCWRDDHGYGRVAIETVDPRKVWLDPTYRNLYRVRRTELDKHELRDMALMKDKKGSSIYNLDAVDQMVSHIDGEARRRQEEASGHGADLSSTRQPIVMDEYIATVVAPNGDVLAKDALMVVGNEQFLIRGPEANPYWHKKDWMVYAPLVSAPFSVYGRTYMEDFGSVAKVFNNLTNLILDAVQMSSMKAFVVVPSYLLNPEQIAGGITPNMLLQAEDGVPASDVLQAVDLGQLPPESMQIWSAMKNELREAADINEVGLGQFAPKARTSATEVSQTQESSSALIRSIAQTIESRWLNPTLDLVWKCGLQHVKPTDTMVANACGQELFSALMKRRRELIARPITFQAQGISTLIQKNRMLKALLQLMQYLAQSKELLAAFMQTADMNKLVKLLFQLSDVDMEKISISERDKVMQSVMGQFQQAQQMQQGAGPVQPGAGSIREMADIAKTMGINRQ
;
A
#
# COMPACT_ATOMS: atom_id res chain seq x y z
N MET A 1 39.66 17.76 -7.32
CA MET A 1 39.29 17.46 -8.70
C MET A 1 37.82 17.82 -8.87
N ALA A 2 37.53 18.89 -9.60
CA ALA A 2 36.17 19.36 -9.85
C ALA A 2 35.52 18.42 -10.85
N TYR A 3 34.44 17.76 -10.44
CA TYR A 3 33.59 16.98 -11.32
C TYR A 3 32.83 17.97 -12.21
N SER A 4 33.26 18.15 -13.43
CA SER A 4 32.47 18.81 -14.48
C SER A 4 31.32 17.88 -14.81
N ALA A 5 30.10 18.31 -14.51
CA ALA A 5 28.88 17.63 -14.96
C ALA A 5 28.94 17.50 -16.48
N PRO A 6 28.71 16.31 -17.06
CA PRO A 6 28.59 16.18 -18.49
C PRO A 6 27.40 17.04 -18.95
N GLU A 7 27.63 17.84 -19.98
CA GLU A 7 26.57 18.58 -20.65
C GLU A 7 25.44 17.62 -21.05
N PRO A 8 24.16 17.99 -20.88
CA PRO A 8 23.08 17.14 -21.33
C PRO A 8 23.23 16.98 -22.86
N ALA A 9 23.40 15.75 -23.29
CA ALA A 9 23.32 15.38 -24.70
C ALA A 9 21.91 15.75 -25.17
N SER A 10 21.74 16.96 -25.68
CA SER A 10 20.51 17.49 -26.22
C SER A 10 20.42 17.14 -27.69
N THR A 11 20.27 15.87 -28.00
CA THR A 11 19.78 15.47 -29.30
C THR A 11 18.55 14.63 -29.04
N ILE A 12 17.38 15.27 -29.15
CA ILE A 12 16.10 14.57 -29.27
C ILE A 12 16.21 13.82 -30.60
N VAL A 13 16.45 12.53 -30.51
CA VAL A 13 16.45 11.68 -31.68
C VAL A 13 15.00 11.39 -32.04
N THR A 14 14.49 12.11 -33.03
CA THR A 14 13.18 11.88 -33.64
C THR A 14 13.30 10.70 -34.58
N GLY A 15 13.19 9.45 -34.06
CA GLY A 15 13.48 8.28 -34.89
C GLY A 15 12.27 7.39 -35.10
N GLY A 16 11.77 7.36 -36.33
CA GLY A 16 11.00 6.20 -36.82
C GLY A 16 11.94 5.00 -37.07
N PRO A 17 11.43 3.82 -37.50
CA PRO A 17 12.25 2.63 -37.77
C PRO A 17 13.33 2.81 -38.85
N THR A 18 13.38 3.98 -39.46
CA THR A 18 14.38 4.41 -40.47
C THR A 18 15.55 5.19 -39.85
N ASP A 19 15.47 5.56 -38.58
CA ASP A 19 16.57 6.29 -37.89
C ASP A 19 17.66 5.29 -37.42
N ASP A 20 18.91 5.59 -37.70
CA ASP A 20 20.04 4.72 -37.37
C ASP A 20 20.18 4.46 -35.86
N ASN A 21 19.83 5.43 -35.02
CA ASN A 21 19.83 5.26 -33.57
C ASN A 21 18.69 4.35 -33.10
N ALA A 22 17.47 4.52 -33.64
CA ALA A 22 16.35 3.63 -33.33
C ALA A 22 16.64 2.18 -33.73
N ARG A 23 17.28 1.97 -34.89
CA ARG A 23 17.70 0.64 -35.36
C ARG A 23 18.69 -0.05 -34.43
N GLN A 24 19.53 0.70 -33.72
CA GLN A 24 20.48 0.14 -32.77
C GLN A 24 19.88 -0.08 -31.39
N ILE A 25 19.02 0.82 -30.92
CA ILE A 25 18.47 0.84 -29.56
C ILE A 25 17.31 -0.15 -29.41
N VAL A 26 16.34 -0.17 -30.33
CA VAL A 26 15.13 -0.99 -30.20
C VAL A 26 15.42 -2.49 -30.04
N PRO A 27 16.32 -3.12 -30.82
CA PRO A 27 16.63 -4.53 -30.64
C PRO A 27 17.23 -4.87 -29.27
N VAL A 28 18.03 -3.96 -28.71
CA VAL A 28 18.60 -4.15 -27.35
C VAL A 28 17.51 -4.07 -26.30
N LEU A 29 16.59 -3.11 -26.42
CA LEU A 29 15.45 -2.97 -25.50
C LEU A 29 14.51 -4.18 -25.58
N GLN A 30 14.25 -4.69 -26.77
CA GLN A 30 13.49 -5.94 -26.95
C GLN A 30 14.20 -7.12 -26.30
N GLY A 31 15.53 -7.21 -26.42
CA GLY A 31 16.34 -8.21 -25.73
C GLY A 31 16.19 -8.14 -24.21
N TYR A 32 16.23 -6.94 -23.62
CA TYR A 32 15.99 -6.73 -22.18
C TYR A 32 14.59 -7.17 -21.75
N LEU A 33 13.56 -6.84 -22.55
CA LEU A 33 12.19 -7.27 -22.26
C LEU A 33 12.07 -8.79 -22.29
N GLN A 34 12.62 -9.44 -23.32
CA GLN A 34 12.58 -10.91 -23.46
C GLN A 34 13.34 -11.61 -22.32
N GLU A 35 14.51 -11.07 -21.93
CA GLU A 35 15.26 -11.58 -20.79
C GLU A 35 14.44 -11.53 -19.50
N ALA A 36 13.83 -10.37 -19.21
CA ALA A 36 13.03 -10.19 -18.01
C ALA A 36 11.74 -11.03 -18.02
N GLN A 37 11.08 -11.16 -19.16
CA GLN A 37 9.92 -12.04 -19.34
C GLN A 37 10.31 -13.52 -19.11
N SER A 38 11.41 -13.95 -19.70
CA SER A 38 11.92 -15.31 -19.52
C SER A 38 12.30 -15.60 -18.07
N ALA A 39 12.95 -14.66 -17.39
CA ALA A 39 13.31 -14.79 -15.99
C ALA A 39 12.07 -14.84 -15.07
N ARG A 40 11.00 -14.11 -15.40
CA ARG A 40 9.76 -14.10 -14.63
C ARG A 40 8.92 -15.37 -14.85
N ARG A 41 8.91 -15.89 -16.07
CA ARG A 41 8.16 -17.10 -16.48
C ARG A 41 8.98 -18.39 -16.35
N GLY A 42 10.30 -18.28 -16.19
CA GLY A 42 11.20 -19.44 -16.21
C GLY A 42 11.13 -20.28 -14.95
N GLY A 43 11.27 -21.60 -15.15
CA GLY A 43 11.45 -22.59 -14.08
C GLY A 43 10.18 -22.96 -13.34
N LEU A 44 10.36 -23.65 -12.19
CA LEU A 44 9.29 -24.12 -11.31
C LEU A 44 8.49 -23.00 -10.62
N ASN A 45 9.01 -21.77 -10.67
CA ASN A 45 8.43 -20.59 -10.00
C ASN A 45 7.95 -19.55 -11.01
N ASN A 46 7.13 -19.96 -11.99
CA ASN A 46 6.49 -19.02 -12.89
C ASN A 46 5.64 -18.01 -12.09
N ARG A 47 6.10 -16.75 -12.06
CA ARG A 47 5.42 -15.70 -11.27
C ARG A 47 4.11 -15.28 -11.89
N ASP A 48 4.02 -15.24 -13.22
CA ASP A 48 2.80 -14.89 -13.92
C ASP A 48 1.67 -15.84 -13.57
N ASP A 49 1.91 -17.16 -13.64
CA ASP A 49 0.91 -18.18 -13.31
C ASP A 49 0.51 -18.12 -11.83
N LYS A 50 1.48 -17.88 -10.93
CA LYS A 50 1.18 -17.75 -9.49
C LYS A 50 0.33 -16.51 -9.18
N TRP A 51 0.62 -15.39 -9.80
CA TRP A 51 -0.18 -14.17 -9.63
C TRP A 51 -1.59 -14.32 -10.19
N GLU A 52 -1.74 -15.00 -11.33
CA GLU A 52 -3.03 -15.31 -11.93
C GLU A 52 -3.83 -16.26 -11.03
N GLU A 53 -3.21 -17.32 -10.54
CA GLU A 53 -3.79 -18.25 -9.58
C GLU A 53 -4.30 -17.52 -8.33
N ASN A 54 -3.49 -16.61 -7.76
CA ASN A 54 -3.87 -15.81 -6.60
C ASN A 54 -5.05 -14.88 -6.89
N LEU A 55 -5.10 -14.26 -8.07
CA LEU A 55 -6.23 -13.45 -8.49
C LEU A 55 -7.51 -14.27 -8.61
N HIS A 56 -7.44 -15.46 -9.20
CA HIS A 56 -8.58 -16.38 -9.28
C HIS A 56 -9.10 -16.71 -7.88
N LEU A 57 -8.21 -17.04 -6.95
CA LEU A 57 -8.57 -17.32 -5.56
C LEU A 57 -9.18 -16.10 -4.84
N TYR A 58 -8.62 -14.90 -5.06
CA TYR A 58 -9.16 -13.68 -4.48
C TYR A 58 -10.57 -13.35 -4.98
N TRP A 59 -10.85 -13.64 -6.26
CA TRP A 59 -12.19 -13.48 -6.84
C TRP A 59 -13.10 -14.70 -6.65
N ASN A 60 -12.73 -15.63 -5.76
CA ASN A 60 -13.47 -16.88 -5.49
C ASN A 60 -13.71 -17.72 -6.76
N ARG A 61 -12.76 -17.72 -7.69
CA ARG A 61 -12.84 -18.54 -8.89
C ARG A 61 -12.02 -19.78 -8.71
N TYR A 62 -12.69 -20.83 -8.33
CA TYR A 62 -12.09 -22.17 -8.24
C TYR A 62 -12.38 -22.92 -9.53
N ASP A 63 -11.42 -23.74 -9.93
CA ASP A 63 -11.62 -24.62 -11.08
C ASP A 63 -12.64 -25.70 -10.72
N MET A 64 -13.80 -25.61 -11.35
CA MET A 64 -14.90 -26.56 -11.21
C MET A 64 -15.05 -27.47 -12.44
N ALA A 65 -14.06 -27.49 -13.33
CA ALA A 65 -14.08 -28.30 -14.54
C ALA A 65 -14.23 -29.78 -14.20
N GLY A 66 -15.10 -30.48 -14.94
CA GLY A 66 -15.36 -31.90 -14.78
C GLY A 66 -16.40 -32.27 -13.72
N LYS A 67 -16.99 -31.31 -13.00
CA LYS A 67 -18.10 -31.58 -12.08
C LYS A 67 -19.41 -31.75 -12.84
N ALA A 68 -20.20 -32.72 -12.42
CA ALA A 68 -21.56 -32.91 -12.92
C ALA A 68 -22.50 -31.84 -12.35
N GLY A 69 -23.59 -31.55 -13.06
CA GLY A 69 -24.52 -30.47 -12.67
C GLY A 69 -25.24 -30.65 -11.32
N TRP A 70 -25.20 -31.86 -10.74
CA TRP A 70 -25.75 -32.14 -9.42
C TRP A 70 -24.72 -31.97 -8.28
N GLN A 71 -23.44 -31.88 -8.62
CA GLN A 71 -22.38 -31.71 -7.64
C GLN A 71 -22.32 -30.25 -7.14
N ALA A 72 -22.00 -30.08 -5.89
CA ALA A 72 -21.84 -28.77 -5.28
C ALA A 72 -20.68 -27.99 -5.94
N GLN A 73 -20.93 -26.74 -6.25
CA GLN A 73 -19.98 -25.82 -6.87
C GLN A 73 -19.89 -24.53 -6.04
N GLU A 74 -19.98 -24.68 -4.73
CA GLU A 74 -19.91 -23.56 -3.80
C GLU A 74 -18.47 -23.07 -3.64
N THR A 75 -18.33 -21.75 -3.49
CA THR A 75 -17.05 -21.11 -3.25
C THR A 75 -17.07 -20.37 -1.92
N LEU A 76 -16.12 -20.70 -1.06
CA LEU A 76 -16.03 -20.07 0.26
C LEU A 76 -15.20 -18.78 0.19
N PRO A 77 -15.72 -17.64 0.68
CA PRO A 77 -15.06 -16.34 0.62
C PRO A 77 -13.99 -16.14 1.71
N GLU A 78 -13.27 -17.20 2.09
CA GLU A 78 -12.27 -17.12 3.15
C GLU A 78 -11.04 -16.31 2.71
N ILE A 79 -10.57 -16.51 1.47
CA ILE A 79 -9.37 -15.82 0.95
C ILE A 79 -9.57 -14.32 0.82
N PRO A 80 -10.63 -13.80 0.16
CA PRO A 80 -10.87 -12.36 0.13
C PRO A 80 -10.95 -11.74 1.52
N ALA A 81 -11.64 -12.43 2.45
CA ALA A 81 -11.76 -11.96 3.82
C ALA A 81 -10.40 -11.90 4.54
N PHE A 82 -9.50 -12.85 4.28
CA PHE A 82 -8.15 -12.83 4.85
C PHE A 82 -7.31 -11.67 4.29
N VAL A 83 -7.33 -11.48 2.98
CA VAL A 83 -6.60 -10.38 2.33
C VAL A 83 -7.11 -9.02 2.80
N ASP A 84 -8.43 -8.84 2.91
CA ASP A 84 -9.02 -7.58 3.38
C ASP A 84 -8.66 -7.28 4.83
N ARG A 85 -8.71 -8.28 5.71
CA ARG A 85 -8.28 -8.14 7.12
C ARG A 85 -6.79 -7.84 7.25
N PHE A 86 -5.98 -8.54 6.48
CA PHE A 86 -4.54 -8.31 6.43
C PHE A 86 -4.21 -6.87 6.01
N ALA A 87 -4.84 -6.37 4.93
CA ALA A 87 -4.65 -5.00 4.47
C ALA A 87 -5.12 -3.97 5.50
N ALA A 88 -6.27 -4.20 6.15
CA ALA A 88 -6.79 -3.35 7.20
C ALA A 88 -5.86 -3.31 8.43
N ALA A 89 -5.35 -4.46 8.87
CA ALA A 89 -4.41 -4.56 9.99
C ALA A 89 -3.09 -3.82 9.70
N LEU A 90 -2.54 -3.96 8.49
CA LEU A 90 -1.33 -3.25 8.08
C LEU A 90 -1.57 -1.74 7.99
N LYS A 91 -2.72 -1.31 7.48
CA LYS A 91 -3.09 0.11 7.42
C LYS A 91 -3.19 0.72 8.81
N GLU A 92 -3.85 0.03 9.74
CA GLU A 92 -3.95 0.47 11.13
C GLU A 92 -2.57 0.54 11.79
N ALA A 93 -1.75 -0.49 11.58
CA ALA A 93 -0.43 -0.60 12.20
C ALA A 93 0.62 0.38 11.65
N LEU A 94 0.56 0.72 10.36
CA LEU A 94 1.62 1.47 9.67
C LEU A 94 1.25 2.90 9.33
N VAL A 95 -0.04 3.24 9.17
CA VAL A 95 -0.46 4.53 8.60
C VAL A 95 -1.41 5.32 9.50
N THR A 96 -2.15 4.67 10.41
CA THR A 96 -3.23 5.31 11.17
C THR A 96 -2.79 5.81 12.55
N GLY A 97 -1.53 6.15 12.75
CA GLY A 97 -1.04 6.68 14.03
C GLY A 97 -1.44 8.15 14.28
N PRO A 98 -1.73 8.56 15.52
CA PRO A 98 -2.17 9.93 15.87
C PRO A 98 -1.10 11.01 15.66
N THR A 99 0.19 10.67 15.71
CA THR A 99 1.32 11.60 15.51
C THR A 99 1.97 11.54 14.14
N GLY A 100 1.32 10.79 13.24
CA GLY A 100 1.84 10.50 11.91
C GLY A 100 2.62 9.16 11.89
N PHE A 101 2.77 8.63 10.69
CA PHE A 101 3.29 7.29 10.47
C PHE A 101 4.77 7.27 10.05
N TYR A 102 5.42 8.44 9.95
CA TYR A 102 6.83 8.56 9.60
C TYR A 102 7.49 9.76 10.27
N THR A 103 8.81 9.70 10.36
CA THR A 103 9.67 10.80 10.75
C THR A 103 10.63 11.14 9.63
N VAL A 104 11.04 12.39 9.59
CA VAL A 104 12.06 12.89 8.65
C VAL A 104 13.35 13.09 9.43
N VAL A 105 14.45 12.59 8.88
CA VAL A 105 15.78 12.73 9.46
C VAL A 105 16.69 13.39 8.44
N ASP A 106 17.20 14.57 8.79
CA ASP A 106 18.25 15.27 8.05
C ASP A 106 19.47 15.42 8.97
N PRO A 107 20.58 14.71 8.69
CA PRO A 107 21.79 14.82 9.51
C PRO A 107 22.40 16.22 9.54
N ALA A 108 22.08 17.07 8.60
CA ALA A 108 22.59 18.44 8.49
C ALA A 108 21.71 19.49 9.21
N ASP A 109 20.48 19.10 9.60
CA ASP A 109 19.54 19.99 10.29
C ASP A 109 19.66 19.83 11.81
N ARG A 110 20.39 20.74 12.46
CA ARG A 110 20.61 20.69 13.92
C ARG A 110 19.45 21.27 14.73
N GLU A 111 18.70 22.19 14.13
CA GLU A 111 17.61 22.92 14.78
C GLU A 111 16.26 22.22 14.62
N GLY A 112 16.13 21.40 13.56
CA GLY A 112 14.92 20.63 13.28
C GLY A 112 13.86 21.41 12.46
N ASP A 113 14.16 22.64 12.05
CA ASP A 113 13.22 23.48 11.31
C ASP A 113 12.98 22.95 9.91
N VAL A 114 14.08 22.54 9.21
CA VAL A 114 13.98 21.99 7.87
C VAL A 114 13.24 20.66 7.88
N THR A 115 13.54 19.77 8.84
CA THR A 115 12.87 18.48 8.98
C THR A 115 11.38 18.62 9.27
N SER A 116 10.99 19.58 10.13
CA SER A 116 9.59 19.92 10.39
C SER A 116 8.87 20.42 9.14
N ALA A 117 9.50 21.31 8.39
CA ALA A 117 8.92 21.85 7.16
C ALA A 117 8.79 20.76 6.08
N VAL A 118 9.82 19.93 5.90
CA VAL A 118 9.79 18.77 4.99
C VAL A 118 8.62 17.85 5.33
N LYS A 119 8.43 17.54 6.61
CA LYS A 119 7.31 16.70 7.07
C LYS A 119 5.97 17.34 6.73
N ARG A 120 5.75 18.62 7.09
CA ARG A 120 4.48 19.33 6.83
C ARG A 120 4.17 19.42 5.33
N MET A 121 5.17 19.71 4.49
CA MET A 121 5.00 19.75 3.03
C MET A 121 4.63 18.36 2.49
N THR A 122 5.31 17.31 2.93
CA THR A 122 5.03 15.94 2.51
C THR A 122 3.63 15.51 2.95
N ASP A 123 3.18 15.86 4.16
CA ASP A 123 1.84 15.57 4.66
C ASP A 123 0.74 16.22 3.79
N VAL A 124 0.96 17.46 3.32
CA VAL A 124 0.05 18.11 2.37
C VAL A 124 -0.05 17.31 1.06
N TRP A 125 1.08 16.88 0.49
CA TRP A 125 1.06 16.10 -0.75
C TRP A 125 0.43 14.71 -0.54
N LEU A 126 0.68 14.07 0.58
CA LEU A 126 0.08 12.78 0.92
C LEU A 126 -1.43 12.85 1.14
N SER A 127 -1.95 13.99 1.59
CA SER A 127 -3.40 14.18 1.78
C SER A 127 -4.20 14.08 0.47
N VAL A 128 -3.55 14.33 -0.67
CA VAL A 128 -4.16 14.32 -2.02
C VAL A 128 -3.47 13.35 -2.98
N ALA A 129 -2.70 12.39 -2.47
CA ALA A 129 -1.83 11.53 -3.28
C ALA A 129 -2.59 10.55 -4.17
N GLY A 130 -3.75 10.06 -3.74
CA GLY A 130 -4.58 9.11 -4.47
C GLY A 130 -5.71 9.76 -5.24
N ARG A 131 -6.33 8.97 -6.13
CA ARG A 131 -7.52 9.37 -6.88
C ARG A 131 -8.46 8.17 -7.02
N ASN A 132 -9.75 8.38 -6.80
CA ASN A 132 -10.75 7.37 -7.08
C ASN A 132 -11.16 7.37 -8.58
N GLN A 133 -11.98 6.41 -8.97
CA GLN A 133 -12.48 6.29 -10.35
C GLN A 133 -13.28 7.50 -10.82
N THR A 134 -13.91 8.25 -9.90
CA THR A 134 -14.66 9.47 -10.19
C THR A 134 -13.79 10.74 -10.21
N GLY A 135 -12.48 10.59 -10.01
CA GLY A 135 -11.54 11.71 -10.03
C GLY A 135 -11.40 12.46 -8.70
N THR A 136 -12.09 12.03 -7.63
CA THR A 136 -11.95 12.63 -6.30
C THR A 136 -10.60 12.28 -5.69
N CYS A 137 -9.92 13.25 -5.09
CA CYS A 137 -8.66 13.01 -4.40
C CYS A 137 -8.89 12.16 -3.15
N LEU A 138 -8.04 11.15 -2.99
CA LEU A 138 -7.98 10.28 -1.82
C LEU A 138 -6.66 10.53 -1.09
N GLY A 139 -6.69 10.42 0.22
CA GLY A 139 -5.48 10.47 1.04
C GLY A 139 -4.63 9.20 0.91
N PHE A 140 -3.39 9.31 1.34
CA PHE A 140 -2.43 8.22 1.34
C PHE A 140 -2.93 6.91 2.01
N PRO A 141 -3.72 6.94 3.11
CA PRO A 141 -4.23 5.71 3.73
C PRO A 141 -5.05 4.82 2.79
N ALA A 142 -5.80 5.41 1.86
CA ALA A 142 -6.57 4.63 0.87
C ALA A 142 -5.66 3.99 -0.18
N VAL A 143 -4.68 4.74 -0.67
CA VAL A 143 -3.66 4.21 -1.59
C VAL A 143 -2.87 3.09 -0.94
N PHE A 144 -2.50 3.25 0.33
CA PHE A 144 -1.76 2.25 1.07
C PHE A 144 -2.55 0.95 1.24
N GLU A 145 -3.85 1.04 1.55
CA GLU A 145 -4.73 -0.13 1.65
C GLU A 145 -4.81 -0.91 0.33
N GLU A 146 -4.99 -0.19 -0.78
CA GLU A 146 -5.00 -0.78 -2.12
C GLU A 146 -3.66 -1.48 -2.43
N GLN A 147 -2.53 -0.83 -2.11
CA GLN A 147 -1.20 -1.41 -2.28
C GLN A 147 -0.98 -2.65 -1.40
N CYS A 148 -1.50 -2.67 -0.17
CA CYS A 148 -1.42 -3.85 0.69
C CYS A 148 -2.22 -5.03 0.11
N LYS A 149 -3.43 -4.80 -0.40
CA LYS A 149 -4.23 -5.83 -1.07
C LYS A 149 -3.51 -6.37 -2.30
N MET A 150 -3.02 -5.47 -3.16
CA MET A 150 -2.25 -5.87 -4.34
C MET A 150 -0.97 -6.62 -3.96
N GLY A 151 -0.27 -6.17 -2.92
CA GLY A 151 0.93 -6.82 -2.40
C GLY A 151 0.66 -8.23 -1.89
N ALA A 152 -0.48 -8.48 -1.22
CA ALA A 152 -0.87 -9.79 -0.75
C ALA A 152 -1.11 -10.77 -1.91
N ILE A 153 -1.68 -10.29 -3.02
CA ILE A 153 -2.04 -11.09 -4.20
C ILE A 153 -0.84 -11.25 -5.14
N MET A 154 -0.08 -10.18 -5.40
CA MET A 154 1.02 -10.14 -6.36
C MET A 154 2.28 -9.51 -5.77
N ALA A 155 2.38 -8.18 -5.80
CA ALA A 155 3.45 -7.36 -5.22
C ALA A 155 2.94 -5.93 -5.07
N MET A 156 3.50 -5.16 -4.14
CA MET A 156 3.26 -3.73 -4.09
C MET A 156 4.01 -3.06 -5.24
N CYS A 157 3.31 -2.32 -6.06
CA CYS A 157 3.91 -1.59 -7.16
C CYS A 157 3.20 -0.25 -7.36
N SER A 158 3.95 0.82 -7.26
CA SER A 158 3.42 2.18 -7.40
C SER A 158 4.38 3.06 -8.19
N SER A 159 3.83 4.07 -8.84
CA SER A 159 4.54 5.11 -9.55
C SER A 159 4.26 6.45 -8.89
N VAL A 160 5.30 7.21 -8.58
CA VAL A 160 5.18 8.55 -8.00
C VAL A 160 5.43 9.58 -9.09
N CYS A 161 4.43 10.34 -9.46
CA CYS A 161 4.52 11.32 -10.53
C CYS A 161 3.82 12.63 -10.15
N TRP A 162 4.15 13.69 -10.90
CA TRP A 162 3.42 14.94 -10.81
C TRP A 162 2.26 14.96 -11.79
N ARG A 163 1.07 15.30 -11.32
CA ARG A 163 -0.11 15.51 -12.15
C ARG A 163 -0.59 16.93 -12.03
N ASP A 164 -0.95 17.53 -13.15
CA ASP A 164 -1.58 18.84 -13.19
C ASP A 164 -3.05 18.65 -13.58
N ASP A 165 -3.91 18.62 -12.58
CA ASP A 165 -5.34 18.40 -12.75
C ASP A 165 -6.03 19.77 -12.79
N HIS A 166 -6.39 20.24 -13.98
CA HIS A 166 -7.11 21.51 -14.19
C HIS A 166 -6.44 22.74 -13.54
N GLY A 167 -5.11 22.80 -13.61
CA GLY A 167 -4.32 23.90 -13.06
C GLY A 167 -3.90 23.70 -11.59
N TYR A 168 -4.34 22.63 -10.96
CA TYR A 168 -3.90 22.22 -9.63
C TYR A 168 -2.86 21.12 -9.75
N GLY A 169 -1.60 21.46 -9.46
CA GLY A 169 -0.53 20.48 -9.48
C GLY A 169 -0.49 19.68 -8.16
N ARG A 170 -0.39 18.37 -8.25
CA ARG A 170 -0.26 17.48 -7.09
C ARG A 170 0.72 16.35 -7.34
N VAL A 171 1.27 15.81 -6.27
CA VAL A 171 1.97 14.54 -6.31
C VAL A 171 0.93 13.43 -6.34
N ALA A 172 1.01 12.55 -7.33
CA ALA A 172 0.16 11.38 -7.44
C ALA A 172 0.97 10.12 -7.18
N ILE A 173 0.41 9.22 -6.38
CA ILE A 173 0.88 7.86 -6.20
C ILE A 173 -0.10 6.97 -6.95
N GLU A 174 0.33 6.47 -8.09
CA GLU A 174 -0.49 5.63 -8.96
C GLU A 174 -0.17 4.17 -8.73
N THR A 175 -1.20 3.35 -8.55
CA THR A 175 -1.07 1.89 -8.50
C THR A 175 -0.71 1.39 -9.88
N VAL A 176 0.33 0.56 -9.95
CA VAL A 176 0.80 -0.06 -11.20
C VAL A 176 0.60 -1.56 -11.10
N ASP A 177 0.00 -2.17 -12.13
CA ASP A 177 -0.15 -3.63 -12.20
C ASP A 177 1.23 -4.30 -12.29
N PRO A 178 1.63 -5.12 -11.29
CA PRO A 178 2.94 -5.79 -11.31
C PRO A 178 3.17 -6.70 -12.52
N ARG A 179 2.11 -7.21 -13.14
CA ARG A 179 2.19 -8.05 -14.34
C ARG A 179 2.71 -7.27 -15.55
N LYS A 180 2.46 -5.95 -15.57
CA LYS A 180 2.90 -5.02 -16.62
C LYS A 180 4.27 -4.39 -16.34
N VAL A 181 5.01 -4.91 -15.35
CA VAL A 181 6.32 -4.40 -14.95
C VAL A 181 7.35 -5.53 -15.01
N TRP A 182 8.47 -5.26 -15.67
CA TRP A 182 9.60 -6.17 -15.78
C TRP A 182 10.85 -5.50 -15.23
N LEU A 183 11.56 -6.22 -14.37
CA LEU A 183 12.76 -5.77 -13.68
C LEU A 183 13.96 -6.57 -14.16
N ASP A 184 15.12 -5.94 -14.10
CA ASP A 184 16.41 -6.60 -14.38
C ASP A 184 16.64 -7.78 -13.42
N PRO A 185 16.70 -9.03 -13.92
CA PRO A 185 16.88 -10.21 -13.07
C PRO A 185 18.28 -10.31 -12.47
N THR A 186 19.25 -9.55 -12.99
CA THR A 186 20.65 -9.62 -12.57
C THR A 186 20.96 -8.79 -11.32
N TYR A 187 19.98 -8.10 -10.74
CA TYR A 187 20.12 -7.16 -9.60
C TYR A 187 21.06 -5.97 -9.85
N ARG A 188 21.44 -5.71 -11.11
CA ARG A 188 22.28 -4.56 -11.47
C ARG A 188 21.50 -3.29 -11.74
N ASN A 189 20.15 -3.39 -11.81
CA ASN A 189 19.26 -2.29 -12.16
C ASN A 189 19.64 -1.62 -13.50
N LEU A 190 20.07 -2.42 -14.48
CA LEU A 190 20.41 -1.91 -15.81
C LEU A 190 19.19 -1.40 -16.55
N TYR A 191 18.06 -2.02 -16.31
CA TYR A 191 16.80 -1.62 -16.93
C TYR A 191 15.59 -1.92 -16.06
N ARG A 192 14.53 -1.18 -16.32
CA ARG A 192 13.17 -1.43 -15.87
C ARG A 192 12.23 -1.14 -17.02
N VAL A 193 11.22 -2.00 -17.22
CA VAL A 193 10.21 -1.85 -18.26
C VAL A 193 8.83 -1.76 -17.61
N ARG A 194 8.04 -0.80 -18.05
CA ARG A 194 6.62 -0.67 -17.69
C ARG A 194 5.79 -0.65 -18.97
N ARG A 195 4.86 -1.59 -19.09
CA ARG A 195 3.89 -1.63 -20.20
C ARG A 195 2.65 -0.85 -19.85
N THR A 196 2.22 0.01 -20.75
CA THR A 196 0.96 0.76 -20.68
C THR A 196 0.24 0.65 -22.00
N GLU A 197 -1.07 0.74 -21.97
CA GLU A 197 -1.91 0.78 -23.16
C GLU A 197 -2.59 2.14 -23.21
N LEU A 198 -2.48 2.84 -24.32
CA LEU A 198 -3.16 4.09 -24.59
C LEU A 198 -3.88 4.02 -25.93
N ASP A 199 -5.00 4.71 -26.04
CA ASP A 199 -5.69 4.83 -27.31
C ASP A 199 -4.89 5.72 -28.27
N LYS A 200 -4.92 5.40 -29.58
CA LYS A 200 -4.13 6.11 -30.60
C LYS A 200 -4.38 7.62 -30.60
N HIS A 201 -5.62 8.05 -30.33
CA HIS A 201 -5.97 9.47 -30.29
C HIS A 201 -5.29 10.19 -29.10
N GLU A 202 -5.27 9.58 -27.91
CA GLU A 202 -4.60 10.12 -26.73
C GLU A 202 -3.09 10.25 -26.96
N LEU A 203 -2.49 9.21 -27.56
CA LEU A 203 -1.07 9.21 -27.89
C LEU A 203 -0.72 10.29 -28.93
N ARG A 204 -1.62 10.52 -29.90
CA ARG A 204 -1.48 11.58 -30.89
C ARG A 204 -1.59 12.97 -30.26
N ASP A 205 -2.52 13.17 -29.34
CA ASP A 205 -2.63 14.42 -28.58
C ASP A 205 -1.38 14.67 -27.75
N MET A 206 -0.82 13.64 -27.12
CA MET A 206 0.47 13.73 -26.42
C MET A 206 1.62 14.07 -27.38
N ALA A 207 1.63 13.51 -28.58
CA ALA A 207 2.65 13.80 -29.60
C ALA A 207 2.60 15.24 -30.11
N LEU A 208 1.43 15.88 -30.09
CA LEU A 208 1.27 17.28 -30.42
C LEU A 208 1.74 18.25 -29.29
N MET A 209 1.89 17.74 -28.06
CA MET A 209 2.42 18.53 -26.95
C MET A 209 3.89 18.88 -27.20
N LYS A 210 4.24 20.14 -26.99
CA LYS A 210 5.60 20.64 -27.16
C LYS A 210 6.28 20.86 -25.81
N ASP A 211 7.54 20.51 -25.75
CA ASP A 211 8.39 20.85 -24.62
C ASP A 211 8.61 22.38 -24.57
N LYS A 212 9.15 22.89 -23.45
CA LYS A 212 9.53 24.31 -23.25
C LYS A 212 10.42 24.87 -24.36
N LYS A 213 11.11 24.01 -25.10
CA LYS A 213 11.95 24.34 -26.26
C LYS A 213 11.19 24.35 -27.60
N GLY A 214 9.89 24.03 -27.61
CA GLY A 214 9.08 23.97 -28.81
C GLY A 214 9.19 22.64 -29.61
N SER A 215 9.99 21.69 -29.13
CA SER A 215 10.13 20.35 -29.75
C SER A 215 9.00 19.44 -29.30
N SER A 216 8.51 18.56 -30.17
CA SER A 216 7.53 17.53 -29.81
C SER A 216 8.15 16.52 -28.86
N ILE A 217 7.41 16.17 -27.80
CA ILE A 217 7.86 15.19 -26.79
C ILE A 217 7.86 13.77 -27.37
N TYR A 218 6.87 13.47 -28.19
CA TYR A 218 6.71 12.18 -28.88
C TYR A 218 6.86 12.37 -30.39
N ASN A 219 7.35 11.33 -31.06
CA ASN A 219 7.47 11.32 -32.52
C ASN A 219 6.09 11.05 -33.17
N LEU A 220 5.51 12.10 -33.76
CA LEU A 220 4.19 12.02 -34.38
C LEU A 220 4.17 11.06 -35.59
N ASP A 221 5.23 11.08 -36.42
CA ASP A 221 5.30 10.22 -37.62
C ASP A 221 5.32 8.73 -37.24
N ALA A 222 6.03 8.40 -36.14
CA ALA A 222 6.04 7.03 -35.60
C ALA A 222 4.65 6.66 -35.05
N VAL A 223 3.98 7.57 -34.34
CA VAL A 223 2.62 7.32 -33.81
C VAL A 223 1.60 7.11 -34.94
N ASP A 224 1.69 7.88 -36.04
CA ASP A 224 0.77 7.76 -37.16
C ASP A 224 0.97 6.44 -37.93
N GLN A 225 2.20 5.91 -37.98
CA GLN A 225 2.52 4.64 -38.62
C GLN A 225 2.08 3.40 -37.81
N MET A 226 1.87 3.55 -36.51
CA MET A 226 1.46 2.42 -35.68
C MET A 226 0.02 2.00 -35.97
N VAL A 227 -0.17 0.70 -36.09
CA VAL A 227 -1.48 0.06 -36.15
C VAL A 227 -1.91 -0.30 -34.74
N SER A 228 -3.20 -0.23 -34.47
CA SER A 228 -3.72 -0.69 -33.17
C SER A 228 -3.32 -2.15 -32.94
N HIS A 229 -2.70 -2.39 -31.80
CA HIS A 229 -2.28 -3.71 -31.37
C HIS A 229 -2.84 -3.96 -29.98
N ILE A 230 -3.66 -4.99 -29.88
CA ILE A 230 -4.17 -5.45 -28.58
C ILE A 230 -3.21 -6.54 -28.13
N ASP A 231 -2.59 -6.37 -26.96
CA ASP A 231 -1.90 -7.47 -26.30
C ASP A 231 -2.95 -8.49 -25.83
N GLY A 232 -3.37 -9.35 -26.77
CA GLY A 232 -4.48 -10.28 -26.58
C GLY A 232 -4.24 -11.27 -25.44
N GLU A 233 -2.97 -11.57 -25.12
CA GLU A 233 -2.65 -12.51 -24.04
C GLU A 233 -2.77 -11.84 -22.66
N ALA A 234 -2.20 -10.66 -22.50
CA ALA A 234 -2.30 -9.92 -21.24
C ALA A 234 -3.75 -9.52 -20.93
N ARG A 235 -4.48 -9.14 -21.98
CA ARG A 235 -5.90 -8.80 -21.88
C ARG A 235 -6.75 -10.02 -21.53
N ARG A 236 -6.57 -11.15 -22.20
CA ARG A 236 -7.30 -12.39 -21.90
C ARG A 236 -7.06 -12.81 -20.45
N ARG A 237 -5.82 -12.76 -19.94
CA ARG A 237 -5.50 -13.04 -18.56
C ARG A 237 -6.19 -12.09 -17.58
N GLN A 238 -6.26 -10.81 -17.91
CA GLN A 238 -6.96 -9.83 -17.09
C GLN A 238 -8.47 -10.07 -17.08
N GLU A 239 -9.06 -10.41 -18.23
CA GLU A 239 -10.47 -10.76 -18.38
C GLU A 239 -10.79 -12.06 -17.62
N GLU A 240 -9.96 -13.08 -17.76
CA GLU A 240 -10.07 -14.34 -17.04
C GLU A 240 -9.94 -14.14 -15.52
N ALA A 241 -9.02 -13.30 -15.07
CA ALA A 241 -8.83 -13.00 -13.66
C ALA A 241 -9.95 -12.15 -13.06
N SER A 242 -10.45 -11.15 -13.77
CA SER A 242 -11.47 -10.22 -13.28
C SER A 242 -12.91 -10.65 -13.55
N GLY A 243 -13.12 -11.57 -14.51
CA GLY A 243 -14.45 -12.04 -14.94
C GLY A 243 -15.26 -11.07 -15.76
N HIS A 244 -14.64 -10.01 -16.16
CA HIS A 244 -15.26 -9.01 -17.02
C HIS A 244 -14.63 -9.13 -18.40
N GLY A 245 -15.34 -9.77 -19.33
CA GLY A 245 -15.06 -9.65 -20.75
C GLY A 245 -15.38 -8.21 -21.17
N ALA A 246 -14.38 -7.37 -21.29
CA ALA A 246 -14.59 -6.07 -21.88
C ALA A 246 -14.51 -6.23 -23.40
N ASP A 247 -15.65 -6.32 -24.07
CA ASP A 247 -15.73 -6.06 -25.48
C ASP A 247 -15.33 -4.60 -25.72
N LEU A 248 -14.04 -4.40 -26.09
CA LEU A 248 -13.62 -3.07 -26.50
C LEU A 248 -14.42 -2.71 -27.75
N SER A 249 -15.09 -1.59 -27.66
CA SER A 249 -15.71 -0.96 -28.81
C SER A 249 -14.73 -0.96 -29.97
N SER A 250 -15.19 -1.29 -31.17
CA SER A 250 -14.40 -1.23 -32.42
C SER A 250 -13.80 0.16 -32.71
N THR A 251 -14.23 1.18 -31.98
CA THR A 251 -13.73 2.55 -32.04
C THR A 251 -12.45 2.76 -31.23
N ARG A 252 -12.13 1.92 -30.24
CA ARG A 252 -10.87 2.01 -29.51
C ARG A 252 -9.75 1.38 -30.31
N GLN A 253 -8.65 2.10 -30.41
CA GLN A 253 -7.42 1.66 -31.08
C GLN A 253 -6.27 1.67 -30.09
N PRO A 254 -6.22 0.71 -29.16
CA PRO A 254 -5.17 0.66 -28.16
C PRO A 254 -3.81 0.39 -28.82
N ILE A 255 -2.81 1.10 -28.33
CA ILE A 255 -1.41 0.93 -28.68
C ILE A 255 -0.68 0.53 -27.40
N VAL A 256 0.10 -0.52 -27.51
CA VAL A 256 0.97 -0.98 -26.43
C VAL A 256 2.22 -0.13 -26.41
N MET A 257 2.52 0.46 -25.27
CA MET A 257 3.72 1.26 -25.04
C MET A 257 4.55 0.65 -23.95
N ASP A 258 5.81 0.42 -24.22
CA ASP A 258 6.80 -0.02 -23.26
C ASP A 258 7.70 1.16 -22.89
N GLU A 259 7.57 1.61 -21.64
CA GLU A 259 8.40 2.63 -21.03
C GLU A 259 9.63 1.98 -20.40
N TYR A 260 10.79 2.35 -20.88
CA TYR A 260 12.08 1.89 -20.38
C TYR A 260 12.79 2.99 -19.62
N ILE A 261 13.31 2.66 -18.45
CA ILE A 261 14.43 3.36 -17.85
C ILE A 261 15.61 2.40 -17.94
N ALA A 262 16.56 2.69 -18.81
CA ALA A 262 17.60 1.72 -19.10
C ALA A 262 18.95 2.37 -19.44
N THR A 263 20.02 1.63 -19.16
CA THR A 263 21.32 1.85 -19.74
C THR A 263 21.47 0.91 -20.92
N VAL A 264 21.47 1.47 -22.13
CA VAL A 264 21.58 0.70 -23.38
C VAL A 264 23.03 0.54 -23.76
N VAL A 265 23.46 -0.71 -23.86
CA VAL A 265 24.80 -1.07 -24.25
C VAL A 265 24.74 -1.79 -25.60
N ALA A 266 25.46 -1.28 -26.58
CA ALA A 266 25.57 -1.91 -27.90
C ALA A 266 26.34 -3.24 -27.82
N PRO A 267 26.19 -4.14 -28.80
CA PRO A 267 26.92 -5.42 -28.81
C PRO A 267 28.46 -5.28 -28.83
N ASN A 268 28.97 -4.14 -29.28
CA ASN A 268 30.41 -3.80 -29.26
C ASN A 268 30.88 -3.31 -27.88
N GLY A 269 29.99 -3.19 -26.89
CA GLY A 269 30.30 -2.70 -25.55
C GLY A 269 30.16 -1.19 -25.37
N ASP A 270 29.83 -0.43 -26.40
CA ASP A 270 29.64 1.02 -26.30
C ASP A 270 28.30 1.34 -25.62
N VAL A 271 28.33 2.32 -24.71
CA VAL A 271 27.12 2.79 -24.04
C VAL A 271 26.41 3.82 -24.93
N LEU A 272 25.29 3.41 -25.54
CA LEU A 272 24.47 4.26 -26.39
C LEU A 272 23.63 5.26 -25.60
N ALA A 273 23.11 4.84 -24.45
CA ALA A 273 22.34 5.67 -23.55
C ALA A 273 22.53 5.20 -22.10
N LYS A 274 22.67 6.12 -21.15
CA LYS A 274 22.87 5.81 -19.74
C LYS A 274 21.71 6.35 -18.91
N ASP A 275 21.06 5.46 -18.12
CA ASP A 275 19.93 5.78 -17.24
C ASP A 275 18.87 6.65 -17.95
N ALA A 276 18.58 6.31 -19.21
CA ALA A 276 17.76 7.10 -20.09
C ALA A 276 16.32 6.60 -20.10
N LEU A 277 15.38 7.56 -20.23
CA LEU A 277 13.98 7.30 -20.50
C LEU A 277 13.80 7.08 -21.99
N MET A 278 13.17 5.98 -22.36
CA MET A 278 12.79 5.62 -23.72
C MET A 278 11.40 5.03 -23.71
N VAL A 279 10.62 5.32 -24.75
CA VAL A 279 9.30 4.71 -24.92
C VAL A 279 9.23 4.08 -26.30
N VAL A 280 8.91 2.78 -26.31
CA VAL A 280 8.78 1.99 -27.54
C VAL A 280 7.32 1.62 -27.71
N GLY A 281 6.74 1.93 -28.87
CA GLY A 281 5.39 1.58 -29.23
C GLY A 281 5.34 0.26 -30.01
N ASN A 282 4.40 -0.62 -29.66
CA ASN A 282 4.19 -1.93 -30.28
C ASN A 282 5.49 -2.74 -30.43
N GLU A 283 6.42 -2.60 -29.47
CA GLU A 283 7.73 -3.25 -29.45
C GLU A 283 8.65 -2.91 -30.64
N GLN A 284 8.25 -2.02 -31.55
CA GLN A 284 8.96 -1.75 -32.81
C GLN A 284 9.35 -0.29 -33.01
N PHE A 285 8.54 0.64 -32.55
CA PHE A 285 8.69 2.05 -32.84
C PHE A 285 9.24 2.81 -31.64
N LEU A 286 10.42 3.41 -31.77
CA LEU A 286 10.91 4.33 -30.74
C LEU A 286 10.14 5.66 -30.84
N ILE A 287 9.15 5.85 -29.97
CA ILE A 287 8.29 7.03 -29.99
C ILE A 287 8.82 8.17 -29.12
N ARG A 288 9.69 7.88 -28.15
CA ARG A 288 10.31 8.87 -27.29
C ARG A 288 11.70 8.45 -26.84
N GLY A 289 12.62 9.41 -26.75
CA GLY A 289 13.97 9.23 -26.22
C GLY A 289 14.99 8.72 -27.25
N PRO A 290 16.23 8.44 -26.79
CA PRO A 290 16.67 8.43 -25.39
C PRO A 290 16.77 9.81 -24.76
N GLU A 291 16.15 10.01 -23.62
CA GLU A 291 16.15 11.25 -22.85
C GLU A 291 16.73 11.02 -21.46
N ALA A 292 17.42 12.03 -20.93
CA ALA A 292 17.84 11.98 -19.53
C ALA A 292 16.61 11.93 -18.61
N ASN A 293 16.75 11.22 -17.50
CA ASN A 293 15.69 11.14 -16.49
C ASN A 293 15.13 12.55 -16.16
N PRO A 294 13.83 12.79 -16.32
CA PRO A 294 13.21 14.11 -16.14
C PRO A 294 13.23 14.59 -14.69
N TYR A 295 13.39 13.67 -13.74
CA TYR A 295 13.43 14.00 -12.32
C TYR A 295 14.84 14.38 -11.87
N TRP A 296 14.94 15.42 -11.05
CA TRP A 296 16.22 15.92 -10.54
C TRP A 296 16.93 14.92 -9.63
N HIS A 297 16.18 14.03 -8.97
CA HIS A 297 16.75 12.98 -8.12
C HIS A 297 17.44 11.85 -8.90
N LYS A 298 17.27 11.79 -10.21
CA LYS A 298 17.92 10.80 -11.12
C LYS A 298 17.65 9.32 -10.76
N LYS A 299 16.69 9.05 -9.89
CA LYS A 299 16.24 7.69 -9.53
C LYS A 299 15.04 7.30 -10.38
N ASP A 300 14.72 6.03 -10.37
CA ASP A 300 13.43 5.55 -10.86
C ASP A 300 12.30 6.17 -10.00
N TRP A 301 11.19 6.52 -10.63
CA TRP A 301 10.00 7.03 -9.97
C TRP A 301 8.96 5.94 -9.68
N MET A 302 9.30 4.69 -9.92
CA MET A 302 8.49 3.53 -9.61
C MET A 302 9.11 2.77 -8.45
N VAL A 303 8.25 2.31 -7.53
CA VAL A 303 8.64 1.47 -6.40
C VAL A 303 7.98 0.12 -6.56
N TYR A 304 8.78 -0.93 -6.59
CA TYR A 304 8.33 -2.31 -6.59
C TYR A 304 8.83 -3.01 -5.31
N ALA A 305 7.93 -3.66 -4.60
CA ALA A 305 8.26 -4.36 -3.36
C ALA A 305 7.42 -5.65 -3.21
N PRO A 306 8.06 -6.83 -3.25
CA PRO A 306 7.39 -8.06 -2.85
C PRO A 306 7.21 -8.07 -1.34
N LEU A 307 6.09 -8.59 -0.84
CA LEU A 307 5.85 -8.69 0.60
C LEU A 307 6.81 -9.70 1.27
N VAL A 308 7.07 -10.81 0.60
CA VAL A 308 7.99 -11.84 1.07
C VAL A 308 9.18 -11.93 0.12
N SER A 309 10.37 -11.67 0.64
CA SER A 309 11.60 -11.79 -0.15
C SER A 309 11.91 -13.25 -0.42
N ALA A 310 12.28 -13.56 -1.65
CA ALA A 310 12.75 -14.90 -2.02
C ALA A 310 14.22 -14.82 -2.48
N PRO A 311 15.08 -15.77 -2.07
CA PRO A 311 16.44 -15.84 -2.56
C PRO A 311 16.46 -15.96 -4.09
N PHE A 312 17.39 -15.25 -4.72
CA PHE A 312 17.63 -15.29 -6.18
C PHE A 312 16.39 -14.89 -7.04
N SER A 313 15.39 -14.23 -6.46
CA SER A 313 14.23 -13.73 -7.20
C SER A 313 14.00 -12.24 -6.91
N VAL A 314 14.02 -11.43 -7.95
CA VAL A 314 13.69 -10.00 -7.86
C VAL A 314 12.21 -9.81 -7.53
N TYR A 315 11.37 -10.73 -8.01
CA TYR A 315 9.92 -10.64 -7.85
C TYR A 315 9.40 -11.14 -6.49
N GLY A 316 10.22 -11.93 -5.74
CA GLY A 316 9.86 -12.42 -4.42
C GLY A 316 8.69 -13.42 -4.43
N ARG A 317 8.00 -13.52 -3.29
CA ARG A 317 6.80 -14.34 -3.08
C ARG A 317 5.66 -13.48 -2.56
N THR A 318 4.43 -13.96 -2.71
CA THR A 318 3.23 -13.31 -2.19
C THR A 318 2.82 -13.91 -0.85
N TYR A 319 2.05 -13.16 -0.10
CA TYR A 319 1.45 -13.67 1.14
C TYR A 319 0.47 -14.82 0.89
N MET A 320 -0.29 -14.77 -0.21
CA MET A 320 -1.27 -15.79 -0.57
C MET A 320 -0.65 -17.15 -0.94
N GLU A 321 0.62 -17.19 -1.37
CA GLU A 321 1.28 -18.46 -1.73
C GLU A 321 1.39 -19.42 -0.54
N ASP A 322 1.41 -18.91 0.68
CA ASP A 322 1.60 -19.72 1.88
C ASP A 322 0.31 -20.50 2.27
N PHE A 323 -0.87 -19.96 1.97
CA PHE A 323 -2.14 -20.58 2.33
C PHE A 323 -3.09 -20.89 1.16
N GLY A 324 -2.79 -20.40 -0.04
CA GLY A 324 -3.66 -20.57 -1.22
C GLY A 324 -3.92 -22.03 -1.59
N SER A 325 -2.91 -22.89 -1.46
CA SER A 325 -3.05 -24.34 -1.70
C SER A 325 -3.97 -25.01 -0.66
N VAL A 326 -3.82 -24.65 0.61
CA VAL A 326 -4.67 -25.15 1.70
C VAL A 326 -6.12 -24.73 1.49
N ALA A 327 -6.33 -23.48 1.07
CA ALA A 327 -7.66 -22.95 0.78
C ALA A 327 -8.36 -23.70 -0.36
N LYS A 328 -7.63 -24.08 -1.41
CA LYS A 328 -8.18 -24.92 -2.50
C LYS A 328 -8.64 -26.29 -1.98
N VAL A 329 -7.80 -26.94 -1.20
CA VAL A 329 -8.15 -28.25 -0.61
C VAL A 329 -9.35 -28.12 0.31
N PHE A 330 -9.40 -27.08 1.15
CA PHE A 330 -10.53 -26.81 2.04
C PHE A 330 -11.83 -26.55 1.28
N ASN A 331 -11.80 -25.78 0.20
CA ASN A 331 -12.97 -25.54 -0.65
C ASN A 331 -13.45 -26.83 -1.34
N ASN A 332 -12.53 -27.63 -1.88
CA ASN A 332 -12.87 -28.91 -2.49
C ASN A 332 -13.47 -29.89 -1.48
N LEU A 333 -12.90 -29.99 -0.27
CA LEU A 333 -13.41 -30.81 0.80
C LEU A 333 -14.83 -30.39 1.21
N THR A 334 -15.08 -29.08 1.29
CA THR A 334 -16.43 -28.56 1.59
C THR A 334 -17.44 -29.00 0.53
N ASN A 335 -17.09 -28.89 -0.75
CA ASN A 335 -17.96 -29.35 -1.84
C ASN A 335 -18.20 -30.86 -1.79
N LEU A 336 -17.18 -31.65 -1.51
CA LEU A 336 -17.34 -33.12 -1.34
C LEU A 336 -18.26 -33.48 -0.17
N ILE A 337 -18.19 -32.74 0.94
CA ILE A 337 -19.10 -32.92 2.07
C ILE A 337 -20.52 -32.57 1.68
N LEU A 338 -20.72 -31.46 0.96
CA LEU A 338 -22.04 -31.06 0.45
C LEU A 338 -22.61 -32.10 -0.50
N ASP A 339 -21.82 -32.62 -1.43
CA ASP A 339 -22.20 -33.72 -2.33
C ASP A 339 -22.62 -34.98 -1.53
N ALA A 340 -21.83 -35.36 -0.53
CA ALA A 340 -22.16 -36.51 0.30
C ALA A 340 -23.43 -36.32 1.11
N VAL A 341 -23.66 -35.11 1.66
CA VAL A 341 -24.93 -34.76 2.35
C VAL A 341 -26.10 -34.82 1.39
N GLN A 342 -25.93 -34.29 0.17
CA GLN A 342 -26.98 -34.34 -0.86
C GLN A 342 -27.31 -35.77 -1.24
N MET A 343 -26.29 -36.62 -1.50
CA MET A 343 -26.48 -38.04 -1.82
C MET A 343 -27.11 -38.80 -0.67
N SER A 344 -26.73 -38.54 0.59
CA SER A 344 -27.33 -39.17 1.75
C SER A 344 -28.79 -38.78 1.98
N SER A 345 -29.15 -37.57 1.54
CA SER A 345 -30.53 -37.02 1.64
C SER A 345 -31.43 -37.53 0.50
N MET A 346 -30.85 -37.84 -0.65
CA MET A 346 -31.55 -38.38 -1.80
C MET A 346 -31.50 -39.90 -1.76
N LYS A 347 -32.61 -40.52 -1.43
CA LYS A 347 -32.73 -42.00 -1.48
C LYS A 347 -33.02 -42.43 -2.91
N ALA A 348 -32.20 -43.29 -3.45
CA ALA A 348 -32.55 -44.02 -4.66
C ALA A 348 -33.47 -45.19 -4.28
N PHE A 349 -34.43 -45.44 -5.10
CA PHE A 349 -35.35 -46.54 -4.91
C PHE A 349 -35.20 -47.51 -6.05
N VAL A 350 -35.03 -48.79 -5.70
CA VAL A 350 -35.16 -49.89 -6.63
C VAL A 350 -36.59 -50.36 -6.56
N VAL A 351 -37.25 -50.35 -7.69
CA VAL A 351 -38.65 -50.74 -7.80
C VAL A 351 -38.74 -51.89 -8.78
N VAL A 352 -39.52 -52.91 -8.42
CA VAL A 352 -39.84 -54.01 -9.32
C VAL A 352 -41.22 -53.72 -9.92
N PRO A 353 -41.27 -53.24 -11.18
CA PRO A 353 -42.51 -52.78 -11.80
C PRO A 353 -43.58 -53.87 -11.95
N SER A 354 -43.16 -55.15 -12.05
CA SER A 354 -44.04 -56.30 -12.20
C SER A 354 -44.91 -56.59 -10.96
N TYR A 355 -44.54 -56.06 -9.80
CA TYR A 355 -45.29 -56.24 -8.55
C TYR A 355 -46.19 -55.06 -8.22
N LEU A 356 -46.26 -54.07 -9.12
CA LEU A 356 -47.09 -52.87 -8.95
C LEU A 356 -48.33 -52.94 -9.85
N LEU A 357 -49.47 -52.66 -9.28
CA LEU A 357 -50.74 -52.55 -10.02
C LEU A 357 -50.76 -51.36 -10.99
N ASN A 358 -50.09 -50.26 -10.62
CA ASN A 358 -50.03 -49.03 -11.40
C ASN A 358 -48.56 -48.56 -11.62
N PRO A 359 -47.76 -49.21 -12.45
CA PRO A 359 -46.33 -48.88 -12.66
C PRO A 359 -46.12 -47.50 -13.30
N GLU A 360 -47.15 -46.96 -13.98
CA GLU A 360 -47.11 -45.65 -14.62
C GLU A 360 -46.97 -44.49 -13.62
N GLN A 361 -47.45 -44.68 -12.37
CA GLN A 361 -47.35 -43.66 -11.31
C GLN A 361 -45.91 -43.38 -10.91
N ILE A 362 -44.98 -44.30 -11.12
CA ILE A 362 -43.58 -44.16 -10.74
C ILE A 362 -42.73 -43.55 -11.86
N ALA A 363 -43.22 -43.55 -13.11
CA ALA A 363 -42.49 -42.98 -14.26
C ALA A 363 -42.08 -41.51 -14.08
N GLY A 364 -42.81 -40.73 -13.23
CA GLY A 364 -42.50 -39.36 -12.86
C GLY A 364 -41.67 -39.18 -11.60
N GLY A 365 -41.18 -40.29 -11.00
CA GLY A 365 -40.47 -40.26 -9.71
C GLY A 365 -41.44 -40.41 -8.51
N ILE A 366 -40.84 -40.78 -7.33
CA ILE A 366 -41.57 -40.96 -6.09
C ILE A 366 -41.75 -39.60 -5.37
N THR A 367 -42.99 -39.18 -5.21
CA THR A 367 -43.29 -37.92 -4.48
C THR A 367 -43.70 -38.21 -3.01
N PRO A 368 -43.50 -37.26 -2.08
CA PRO A 368 -43.98 -37.41 -0.72
C PRO A 368 -45.49 -37.69 -0.68
N ASN A 369 -45.94 -38.61 0.17
CA ASN A 369 -47.31 -39.06 0.33
C ASN A 369 -47.90 -39.85 -0.87
N MET A 370 -47.09 -40.38 -1.76
CA MET A 370 -47.54 -41.23 -2.85
C MET A 370 -47.99 -42.60 -2.31
N LEU A 371 -49.15 -43.04 -2.71
CA LEU A 371 -49.70 -44.37 -2.37
C LEU A 371 -49.40 -45.35 -3.51
N LEU A 372 -48.55 -46.33 -3.23
CA LEU A 372 -48.22 -47.41 -4.17
C LEU A 372 -49.08 -48.64 -3.86
N GLN A 373 -49.74 -49.20 -4.86
CA GLN A 373 -50.51 -50.42 -4.75
C GLN A 373 -49.72 -51.60 -5.28
N ALA A 374 -49.47 -52.57 -4.41
CA ALA A 374 -48.77 -53.81 -4.76
C ALA A 374 -49.77 -54.94 -5.02
N GLU A 375 -49.35 -55.99 -5.73
CA GLU A 375 -50.12 -57.23 -5.89
C GLU A 375 -50.32 -57.91 -4.56
N ASP A 376 -51.49 -58.56 -4.40
CA ASP A 376 -51.85 -59.28 -3.18
C ASP A 376 -50.82 -60.41 -2.85
N GLY A 377 -50.29 -60.36 -1.62
CA GLY A 377 -49.34 -61.35 -1.15
C GLY A 377 -47.85 -61.05 -1.33
N VAL A 378 -47.51 -59.91 -1.98
CA VAL A 378 -46.13 -59.49 -2.11
C VAL A 378 -45.76 -58.51 -0.97
N PRO A 379 -44.72 -58.81 -0.21
CA PRO A 379 -44.27 -57.93 0.85
C PRO A 379 -43.74 -56.58 0.27
N ALA A 380 -44.03 -55.47 0.93
CA ALA A 380 -43.67 -54.15 0.48
C ALA A 380 -42.16 -53.94 0.29
N SER A 381 -41.34 -54.72 1.03
CA SER A 381 -39.87 -54.73 0.87
C SER A 381 -39.41 -55.22 -0.48
N ASP A 382 -40.18 -56.08 -1.14
CA ASP A 382 -39.80 -56.68 -2.42
C ASP A 382 -40.26 -55.81 -3.61
N VAL A 383 -41.23 -54.93 -3.35
CA VAL A 383 -41.76 -54.01 -4.34
C VAL A 383 -40.88 -52.72 -4.44
N LEU A 384 -40.49 -52.20 -3.28
CA LEU A 384 -39.76 -50.95 -3.18
C LEU A 384 -38.65 -51.11 -2.15
N GLN A 385 -37.42 -51.03 -2.59
CA GLN A 385 -36.26 -51.04 -1.72
C GLN A 385 -35.53 -49.67 -1.81
N ALA A 386 -35.37 -49.00 -0.70
CA ALA A 386 -34.53 -47.83 -0.63
C ALA A 386 -33.06 -48.22 -0.64
N VAL A 387 -32.29 -47.69 -1.56
CA VAL A 387 -30.83 -47.87 -1.64
C VAL A 387 -30.18 -46.66 -1.00
N ASP A 388 -29.36 -46.92 -0.01
CA ASP A 388 -28.54 -45.88 0.61
C ASP A 388 -27.38 -45.55 -0.32
N LEU A 389 -27.38 -44.35 -0.89
CA LEU A 389 -26.38 -43.91 -1.90
C LEU A 389 -25.05 -43.46 -1.26
N GLY A 390 -24.96 -43.46 0.03
CA GLY A 390 -23.76 -43.13 0.78
C GLY A 390 -24.07 -42.43 2.10
N GLN A 391 -23.25 -42.68 3.08
CA GLN A 391 -23.31 -41.99 4.38
C GLN A 391 -22.07 -41.13 4.51
N LEU A 392 -22.25 -39.93 5.05
CA LEU A 392 -21.12 -39.05 5.35
C LEU A 392 -20.30 -39.72 6.49
N PRO A 393 -19.01 -40.04 6.26
CA PRO A 393 -18.19 -40.56 7.34
C PRO A 393 -18.13 -39.58 8.51
N PRO A 394 -18.34 -40.00 9.76
CA PRO A 394 -18.36 -39.08 10.91
C PRO A 394 -17.04 -38.31 11.09
N GLU A 395 -15.93 -38.87 10.59
CA GLU A 395 -14.61 -38.24 10.60
C GLU A 395 -14.51 -37.06 9.65
N SER A 396 -15.38 -36.97 8.63
CA SER A 396 -15.34 -35.90 7.61
C SER A 396 -15.48 -34.48 8.21
N MET A 397 -16.33 -34.34 9.23
CA MET A 397 -16.49 -33.06 9.95
C MET A 397 -15.27 -32.70 10.81
N GLN A 398 -14.57 -33.71 11.34
CA GLN A 398 -13.33 -33.52 12.08
C GLN A 398 -12.21 -33.07 11.13
N ILE A 399 -12.09 -33.73 9.97
CA ILE A 399 -11.14 -33.33 8.92
C ILE A 399 -11.42 -31.94 8.43
N TRP A 400 -12.70 -31.60 8.18
CA TRP A 400 -13.11 -30.26 7.75
C TRP A 400 -12.72 -29.20 8.79
N SER A 401 -12.97 -29.44 10.08
CA SER A 401 -12.59 -28.51 11.14
C SER A 401 -11.08 -28.38 11.30
N ALA A 402 -10.32 -29.48 11.15
CA ALA A 402 -8.87 -29.47 11.16
C ALA A 402 -8.30 -28.66 9.99
N MET A 403 -8.81 -28.88 8.78
CA MET A 403 -8.40 -28.10 7.60
C MET A 403 -8.73 -26.61 7.73
N LYS A 404 -9.86 -26.26 8.34
CA LYS A 404 -10.20 -24.87 8.64
C LYS A 404 -9.23 -24.22 9.61
N ASN A 405 -8.80 -24.94 10.63
CA ASN A 405 -7.80 -24.46 11.58
C ASN A 405 -6.42 -24.35 10.92
N GLU A 406 -6.03 -25.33 10.11
CA GLU A 406 -4.79 -25.29 9.31
C GLU A 406 -4.75 -24.08 8.38
N LEU A 407 -5.87 -23.79 7.69
CA LEU A 407 -5.98 -22.62 6.83
C LEU A 407 -5.79 -21.30 7.61
N ARG A 408 -6.37 -21.21 8.81
CA ARG A 408 -6.21 -20.03 9.67
C ARG A 408 -4.79 -19.91 10.21
N GLU A 409 -4.18 -21.01 10.57
CA GLU A 409 -2.80 -21.05 11.04
C GLU A 409 -1.82 -20.69 9.92
N ALA A 410 -2.00 -21.22 8.71
CA ALA A 410 -1.21 -20.87 7.54
C ALA A 410 -1.33 -19.40 7.13
N ALA A 411 -2.50 -18.78 7.36
CA ALA A 411 -2.72 -17.36 7.16
C ALA A 411 -2.26 -16.48 8.35
N ASP A 412 -1.66 -17.08 9.39
CA ASP A 412 -1.26 -16.39 10.65
C ASP A 412 -2.41 -15.56 11.29
N ILE A 413 -3.65 -16.06 11.12
CA ILE A 413 -4.86 -15.40 11.62
C ILE A 413 -5.31 -16.12 12.89
N ASN A 414 -4.81 -15.66 14.03
CA ASN A 414 -5.22 -16.19 15.32
C ASN A 414 -6.57 -15.61 15.76
N GLU A 415 -7.31 -16.39 16.57
CA GLU A 415 -8.61 -16.00 17.14
C GLU A 415 -8.53 -14.67 17.92
N VAL A 416 -7.38 -14.41 18.53
CA VAL A 416 -7.08 -13.15 19.25
C VAL A 416 -6.97 -11.97 18.30
N GLY A 417 -6.36 -12.15 17.12
CA GLY A 417 -6.30 -11.12 16.06
C GLY A 417 -7.65 -10.84 15.41
N LEU A 418 -8.60 -11.78 15.52
CA LEU A 418 -9.98 -11.63 15.05
C LEU A 418 -10.89 -10.91 16.06
N GLY A 419 -10.37 -10.49 17.22
CA GLY A 419 -11.18 -9.90 18.30
C GLY A 419 -12.10 -10.92 19.01
N GLN A 420 -11.98 -12.20 18.69
CA GLN A 420 -12.70 -13.27 19.38
C GLN A 420 -11.89 -13.69 20.60
N PHE A 421 -12.14 -13.03 21.72
CA PHE A 421 -11.67 -13.54 23.01
C PHE A 421 -12.42 -14.82 23.30
N ALA A 422 -11.75 -15.96 23.17
CA ALA A 422 -12.31 -17.20 23.68
C ALA A 422 -12.57 -17.01 25.18
N PRO A 423 -13.80 -17.29 25.68
CA PRO A 423 -14.13 -17.15 27.08
C PRO A 423 -13.49 -18.30 27.88
N LYS A 424 -12.15 -18.36 27.92
CA LYS A 424 -11.44 -19.17 28.89
C LYS A 424 -11.32 -18.34 30.16
N ALA A 425 -12.12 -18.70 31.12
CA ALA A 425 -12.34 -18.02 32.41
C ALA A 425 -11.09 -17.79 33.28
N ARG A 426 -9.86 -17.99 32.80
CA ARG A 426 -8.60 -17.85 33.57
C ARG A 426 -7.36 -17.55 32.72
N THR A 427 -7.44 -16.88 31.60
CA THR A 427 -6.22 -16.40 30.93
C THR A 427 -5.75 -15.11 31.59
N SER A 428 -4.51 -15.10 32.08
CA SER A 428 -3.93 -13.88 32.67
C SER A 428 -3.63 -12.84 31.56
N ALA A 429 -3.71 -11.56 31.89
CA ALA A 429 -3.37 -10.46 30.98
C ALA A 429 -1.95 -10.62 30.37
N THR A 430 -1.05 -11.30 31.08
CA THR A 430 0.31 -11.60 30.63
C THR A 430 0.33 -12.70 29.55
N GLU A 431 -0.51 -13.72 29.66
CA GLU A 431 -0.64 -14.77 28.66
C GLU A 431 -1.25 -14.25 27.35
N VAL A 432 -2.26 -13.38 27.46
CA VAL A 432 -2.86 -12.71 26.31
C VAL A 432 -1.83 -11.82 25.61
N SER A 433 -0.99 -11.09 26.34
CA SER A 433 0.05 -10.25 25.74
C SER A 433 1.18 -11.07 25.11
N GLN A 434 1.56 -12.19 25.69
CA GLN A 434 2.57 -13.11 25.13
C GLN A 434 2.05 -13.81 23.87
N THR A 435 0.78 -14.21 23.86
CA THR A 435 0.15 -14.83 22.68
C THR A 435 -0.02 -13.81 21.56
N GLN A 436 -0.35 -12.56 21.87
CA GLN A 436 -0.34 -11.46 20.89
C GLN A 436 1.06 -11.15 20.37
N GLU A 437 2.10 -11.22 21.22
CA GLU A 437 3.48 -10.99 20.79
C GLU A 437 4.01 -12.12 19.89
N SER A 438 3.64 -13.36 20.10
CA SER A 438 4.11 -14.52 19.33
C SER A 438 3.36 -14.69 18.01
N SER A 439 2.05 -14.41 17.98
CA SER A 439 1.19 -14.63 16.81
C SER A 439 1.38 -13.63 15.66
N SER A 440 2.19 -12.58 15.85
CA SER A 440 2.37 -11.52 14.86
C SER A 440 3.76 -11.47 14.23
N ALA A 441 4.56 -12.53 14.37
CA ALA A 441 5.95 -12.51 13.89
C ALA A 441 6.03 -12.37 12.36
N LEU A 442 5.18 -13.10 11.61
CA LEU A 442 5.13 -13.02 10.16
C LEU A 442 4.61 -11.64 9.70
N ILE A 443 3.50 -11.18 10.26
CA ILE A 443 2.92 -9.86 9.93
C ILE A 443 3.92 -8.75 10.26
N ARG A 444 4.66 -8.87 11.36
CA ARG A 444 5.71 -7.92 11.73
C ARG A 444 6.86 -7.92 10.73
N SER A 445 7.31 -9.08 10.29
CA SER A 445 8.35 -9.21 9.26
C SER A 445 7.90 -8.61 7.92
N ILE A 446 6.65 -8.85 7.53
CA ILE A 446 6.05 -8.24 6.34
C ILE A 446 5.96 -6.72 6.50
N ALA A 447 5.49 -6.22 7.64
CA ALA A 447 5.42 -4.80 7.93
C ALA A 447 6.79 -4.12 7.82
N GLN A 448 7.85 -4.71 8.37
CA GLN A 448 9.23 -4.22 8.23
C GLN A 448 9.71 -4.22 6.77
N THR A 449 9.31 -5.21 6.00
CA THR A 449 9.61 -5.28 4.56
C THR A 449 8.90 -4.15 3.82
N ILE A 450 7.63 -3.90 4.12
CA ILE A 450 6.86 -2.79 3.55
C ILE A 450 7.48 -1.44 3.92
N GLU A 451 7.82 -1.23 5.19
CA GLU A 451 8.48 -0.01 5.66
C GLU A 451 9.77 0.28 4.87
N SER A 452 10.64 -0.70 4.78
CA SER A 452 11.97 -0.52 4.18
C SER A 452 11.96 -0.47 2.66
N ARG A 453 11.13 -1.29 2.00
CA ARG A 453 11.19 -1.49 0.55
C ARG A 453 10.13 -0.70 -0.23
N TRP A 454 9.02 -0.35 0.39
CA TRP A 454 7.96 0.39 -0.28
C TRP A 454 7.70 1.76 0.33
N LEU A 455 7.45 1.84 1.65
CA LEU A 455 7.00 3.06 2.31
C LEU A 455 8.09 4.14 2.32
N ASN A 456 9.27 3.84 2.83
CA ASN A 456 10.36 4.82 2.89
C ASN A 456 10.80 5.30 1.49
N PRO A 457 10.99 4.44 0.47
CA PRO A 457 11.29 4.88 -0.89
C PRO A 457 10.16 5.72 -1.51
N THR A 458 8.90 5.36 -1.27
CA THR A 458 7.75 6.11 -1.78
C THR A 458 7.70 7.52 -1.18
N LEU A 459 7.90 7.66 0.12
CA LEU A 459 7.96 8.96 0.79
C LEU A 459 9.12 9.84 0.27
N ASP A 460 10.30 9.24 0.04
CA ASP A 460 11.45 9.94 -0.54
C ASP A 460 11.12 10.46 -1.96
N LEU A 461 10.43 9.65 -2.76
CA LEU A 461 10.00 10.07 -4.11
C LEU A 461 8.90 11.14 -4.05
N VAL A 462 7.94 11.03 -3.15
CA VAL A 462 6.88 12.05 -2.95
C VAL A 462 7.50 13.38 -2.59
N TRP A 463 8.43 13.40 -1.64
CA TRP A 463 9.17 14.60 -1.26
C TRP A 463 9.91 15.21 -2.45
N LYS A 464 10.73 14.42 -3.14
CA LYS A 464 11.57 14.91 -4.24
C LYS A 464 10.76 15.35 -5.45
N CYS A 465 9.73 14.60 -5.82
CA CYS A 465 8.80 14.96 -6.89
C CYS A 465 8.03 16.23 -6.54
N GLY A 466 7.47 16.32 -5.34
CA GLY A 466 6.74 17.49 -4.87
C GLY A 466 7.59 18.76 -4.87
N LEU A 467 8.80 18.67 -4.30
CA LEU A 467 9.71 19.82 -4.24
C LEU A 467 10.19 20.29 -5.62
N GLN A 468 10.35 19.38 -6.59
CA GLN A 468 10.72 19.73 -7.96
C GLN A 468 9.63 20.54 -8.66
N HIS A 469 8.37 20.16 -8.50
CA HIS A 469 7.26 20.65 -9.32
C HIS A 469 6.39 21.69 -8.62
N VAL A 470 6.43 21.80 -7.28
CA VAL A 470 5.65 22.79 -6.54
C VAL A 470 5.93 24.20 -7.04
N LYS A 471 4.87 24.97 -7.25
CA LYS A 471 4.98 26.38 -7.67
C LYS A 471 5.28 27.27 -6.46
N PRO A 472 6.10 28.34 -6.61
CA PRO A 472 6.36 29.30 -5.51
C PRO A 472 5.09 30.00 -5.01
N THR A 473 4.03 29.99 -5.81
CA THR A 473 2.72 30.59 -5.52
C THR A 473 1.74 29.63 -4.86
N ASP A 474 2.16 28.40 -4.54
CA ASP A 474 1.30 27.41 -3.91
C ASP A 474 1.02 27.81 -2.45
N THR A 475 -0.20 28.30 -2.21
CA THR A 475 -0.62 28.80 -0.90
C THR A 475 -0.88 27.68 0.11
N MET A 476 -1.30 26.49 -0.35
CA MET A 476 -1.55 25.36 0.58
C MET A 476 -0.26 24.88 1.24
N VAL A 477 0.76 24.65 0.44
CA VAL A 477 2.07 24.21 0.94
C VAL A 477 2.76 25.32 1.74
N ALA A 478 2.67 26.57 1.27
CA ALA A 478 3.23 27.73 1.95
C ALA A 478 2.60 27.96 3.34
N ASN A 479 1.28 27.80 3.48
CA ASN A 479 0.58 27.94 4.75
C ASN A 479 0.91 26.80 5.72
N ALA A 480 1.14 25.59 5.23
CA ALA A 480 1.45 24.42 6.06
C ALA A 480 2.83 24.56 6.74
N CYS A 481 3.84 25.07 6.04
CA CYS A 481 5.20 25.17 6.57
C CYS A 481 5.60 26.58 7.03
N GLY A 482 4.78 27.61 6.74
CA GLY A 482 5.08 29.01 6.97
C GLY A 482 5.74 29.68 5.76
N GLN A 483 5.27 30.88 5.38
CA GLN A 483 5.65 31.56 4.14
C GLN A 483 7.15 31.87 4.05
N GLU A 484 7.77 32.29 5.14
CA GLU A 484 9.21 32.64 5.16
C GLU A 484 10.07 31.40 4.93
N LEU A 485 9.77 30.31 5.65
CA LEU A 485 10.50 29.04 5.55
C LEU A 485 10.28 28.41 4.17
N PHE A 486 9.05 28.43 3.65
CA PHE A 486 8.75 27.97 2.30
C PHE A 486 9.56 28.72 1.25
N SER A 487 9.62 30.04 1.32
CA SER A 487 10.39 30.85 0.38
C SER A 487 11.89 30.55 0.44
N ALA A 488 12.43 30.32 1.63
CA ALA A 488 13.83 29.92 1.83
C ALA A 488 14.13 28.53 1.26
N LEU A 489 13.24 27.55 1.47
CA LEU A 489 13.36 26.21 0.91
C LEU A 489 13.28 26.21 -0.62
N MET A 490 12.38 27.03 -1.20
CA MET A 490 12.21 27.15 -2.65
C MET A 490 13.47 27.69 -3.35
N LYS A 491 14.22 28.58 -2.72
CA LYS A 491 15.49 29.06 -3.26
C LYS A 491 16.57 27.98 -3.32
N ARG A 492 16.53 27.01 -2.41
CA ARG A 492 17.54 25.95 -2.26
C ARG A 492 17.03 24.56 -2.70
N ARG A 493 15.91 24.48 -3.40
CA ARG A 493 15.23 23.21 -3.70
C ARG A 493 16.10 22.16 -4.40
N ARG A 494 16.99 22.55 -5.32
CA ARG A 494 17.91 21.61 -5.98
C ARG A 494 18.92 21.00 -5.01
N GLU A 495 19.43 21.80 -4.10
CA GLU A 495 20.34 21.35 -3.05
C GLU A 495 19.65 20.38 -2.09
N LEU A 496 18.40 20.69 -1.70
CA LEU A 496 17.59 19.86 -0.81
C LEU A 496 17.24 18.50 -1.43
N ILE A 497 16.96 18.46 -2.74
CA ILE A 497 16.72 17.19 -3.44
C ILE A 497 17.99 16.30 -3.46
N ALA A 498 19.17 16.93 -3.54
CA ALA A 498 20.45 16.23 -3.50
C ALA A 498 20.89 15.83 -2.08
N ARG A 499 20.30 16.42 -1.03
CA ARG A 499 20.60 16.10 0.38
C ARG A 499 20.16 14.68 0.73
N PRO A 500 20.89 13.99 1.63
CA PRO A 500 20.50 12.70 2.15
C PRO A 500 19.42 12.80 3.24
N ILE A 501 18.30 13.44 2.92
CA ILE A 501 17.12 13.45 3.78
C ILE A 501 16.51 12.06 3.73
N THR A 502 16.31 11.44 4.87
CA THR A 502 15.75 10.09 4.98
C THR A 502 14.40 10.11 5.66
N PHE A 503 13.49 9.32 5.13
CA PHE A 503 12.18 9.07 5.72
C PHE A 503 12.25 7.73 6.47
N GLN A 504 11.80 7.73 7.71
CA GLN A 504 11.76 6.53 8.54
C GLN A 504 10.32 6.30 8.97
N ALA A 505 9.73 5.21 8.53
CA ALA A 505 8.42 4.81 8.98
C ALA A 505 8.43 4.53 10.50
N GLN A 506 7.39 4.98 11.18
CA GLN A 506 7.17 4.69 12.61
C GLN A 506 6.27 3.45 12.71
N GLY A 507 6.78 2.30 12.30
CA GLY A 507 5.99 1.08 12.26
C GLY A 507 5.89 0.36 13.60
N ILE A 508 5.35 -0.86 13.54
CA ILE A 508 5.06 -1.70 14.71
C ILE A 508 6.28 -1.87 15.64
N SER A 509 7.47 -2.02 15.07
CA SER A 509 8.72 -2.17 15.84
C SER A 509 9.04 -0.95 16.67
N THR A 510 8.87 0.24 16.09
CA THR A 510 9.09 1.53 16.74
C THR A 510 8.05 1.80 17.82
N LEU A 511 6.79 1.44 17.57
CA LEU A 511 5.70 1.56 18.57
C LEU A 511 5.93 0.65 19.78
N ILE A 512 6.33 -0.60 19.55
CA ILE A 512 6.67 -1.53 20.64
C ILE A 512 7.88 -1.00 21.44
N GLN A 513 8.90 -0.50 20.75
CA GLN A 513 10.08 0.06 21.40
C GLN A 513 9.74 1.34 22.17
N LYS A 514 8.92 2.24 21.60
CA LYS A 514 8.40 3.43 22.30
C LYS A 514 7.61 3.04 23.54
N ASN A 515 6.71 2.06 23.46
CA ASN A 515 5.93 1.58 24.59
C ASN A 515 6.80 0.93 25.67
N ARG A 516 7.84 0.17 25.30
CA ARG A 516 8.81 -0.38 26.26
C ARG A 516 9.61 0.74 26.94
N MET A 517 10.07 1.73 26.17
CA MET A 517 10.75 2.91 26.72
C MET A 517 9.83 3.72 27.64
N LEU A 518 8.58 3.93 27.24
CA LEU A 518 7.59 4.65 28.05
C LEU A 518 7.34 3.92 29.38
N LYS A 519 7.11 2.60 29.33
CA LYS A 519 6.95 1.77 30.53
C LYS A 519 8.19 1.83 31.43
N ALA A 520 9.39 1.71 30.88
CA ALA A 520 10.64 1.81 31.61
C ALA A 520 10.84 3.20 32.26
N LEU A 521 10.51 4.28 31.53
CA LEU A 521 10.55 5.64 32.03
C LEU A 521 9.53 5.88 33.15
N LEU A 522 8.30 5.38 32.97
CA LEU A 522 7.27 5.49 34.03
C LEU A 522 7.67 4.72 35.28
N GLN A 523 8.23 3.51 35.14
CA GLN A 523 8.77 2.75 36.26
C GLN A 523 9.93 3.50 36.95
N LEU A 524 10.86 4.05 36.17
CA LEU A 524 11.96 4.86 36.69
C LEU A 524 11.44 6.09 37.45
N MET A 525 10.43 6.78 36.92
CA MET A 525 9.75 7.89 37.58
C MET A 525 9.07 7.46 38.88
N GLN A 526 8.44 6.29 38.92
CA GLN A 526 7.86 5.73 40.14
C GLN A 526 8.94 5.43 41.21
N TYR A 527 10.08 4.85 40.82
CA TYR A 527 11.20 4.62 41.73
C TYR A 527 11.80 5.92 42.26
N LEU A 528 11.97 6.94 41.41
CA LEU A 528 12.46 8.25 41.80
C LEU A 528 11.50 8.98 42.76
N ALA A 529 10.19 8.80 42.57
CA ALA A 529 9.18 9.40 43.45
C ALA A 529 9.15 8.79 44.86
N GLN A 530 9.66 7.56 45.03
CA GLN A 530 9.72 6.89 46.33
C GLN A 530 10.85 7.39 47.24
N SER A 531 11.91 8.01 46.66
CA SER A 531 13.07 8.50 47.44
C SER A 531 13.40 9.95 47.08
N LYS A 532 13.27 10.85 48.06
CA LYS A 532 13.60 12.28 47.88
C LYS A 532 15.08 12.50 47.56
N GLU A 533 15.97 11.65 48.07
CA GLU A 533 17.42 11.75 47.85
C GLU A 533 17.79 11.36 46.42
N LEU A 534 17.18 10.29 45.89
CA LEU A 534 17.36 9.86 44.52
C LEU A 534 16.78 10.89 43.52
N LEU A 535 15.63 11.47 43.84
CA LEU A 535 15.04 12.53 43.02
C LEU A 535 15.94 13.77 42.97
N ALA A 536 16.52 14.19 44.11
CA ALA A 536 17.43 15.33 44.16
C ALA A 536 18.72 15.09 43.37
N ALA A 537 19.30 13.89 43.46
CA ALA A 537 20.48 13.51 42.70
C ALA A 537 20.19 13.43 41.19
N PHE A 538 19.02 12.91 40.80
CA PHE A 538 18.58 12.86 39.43
C PHE A 538 18.34 14.25 38.82
N MET A 539 17.74 15.17 39.59
CA MET A 539 17.53 16.57 39.18
C MET A 539 18.84 17.34 38.97
N GLN A 540 19.93 16.94 39.64
CA GLN A 540 21.25 17.53 39.41
C GLN A 540 21.93 17.04 38.14
N THR A 541 21.60 15.85 37.66
CA THR A 541 22.27 15.20 36.53
C THR A 541 21.43 15.20 35.25
N ALA A 542 20.11 15.30 35.35
CA ALA A 542 19.18 15.19 34.22
C ALA A 542 18.43 16.51 33.95
N ASP A 543 18.31 16.86 32.68
CA ASP A 543 17.50 17.98 32.21
C ASP A 543 16.02 17.59 32.18
N MET A 544 15.24 18.07 33.15
CA MET A 544 13.82 17.76 33.28
C MET A 544 13.01 18.19 32.05
N ASN A 545 13.39 19.28 31.39
CA ASN A 545 12.70 19.73 30.18
C ASN A 545 12.89 18.74 29.03
N LYS A 546 14.08 18.17 28.90
CA LYS A 546 14.35 17.13 27.90
C LYS A 546 13.61 15.83 28.19
N LEU A 547 13.52 15.47 29.48
CA LEU A 547 12.80 14.27 29.91
C LEU A 547 11.29 14.40 29.68
N VAL A 548 10.72 15.57 30.00
CA VAL A 548 9.30 15.86 29.70
C VAL A 548 9.05 15.84 28.20
N LYS A 549 9.92 16.46 27.38
CA LYS A 549 9.81 16.38 25.92
C LYS A 549 9.89 14.93 25.42
N LEU A 550 10.79 14.13 25.98
CA LEU A 550 10.91 12.71 25.62
C LEU A 550 9.66 11.92 26.00
N LEU A 551 9.07 12.16 27.17
CA LEU A 551 7.82 11.54 27.60
C LEU A 551 6.66 11.88 26.66
N PHE A 552 6.52 13.13 26.25
CA PHE A 552 5.50 13.54 25.28
C PHE A 552 5.73 12.91 23.92
N GLN A 553 6.99 12.84 23.46
CA GLN A 553 7.33 12.17 22.21
C GLN A 553 7.05 10.66 22.23
N LEU A 554 7.25 10.00 23.37
CA LEU A 554 6.99 8.57 23.55
C LEU A 554 5.50 8.26 23.75
N SER A 555 4.73 9.20 24.33
CA SER A 555 3.28 9.06 24.52
C SER A 555 2.46 9.51 23.32
N ASP A 556 3.10 9.86 22.20
CA ASP A 556 2.47 10.33 20.97
C ASP A 556 1.52 11.54 21.17
N VAL A 557 1.82 12.36 22.17
CA VAL A 557 1.08 13.59 22.45
C VAL A 557 1.80 14.78 21.82
N ASP A 558 1.11 15.51 20.96
CA ASP A 558 1.66 16.66 20.26
C ASP A 558 1.91 17.82 21.25
N MET A 559 3.18 18.14 21.49
CA MET A 559 3.53 19.23 22.40
C MET A 559 3.03 20.60 21.93
N GLU A 560 2.90 20.82 20.61
CA GLU A 560 2.41 22.10 20.08
C GLU A 560 0.94 22.35 20.46
N LYS A 561 0.15 21.28 20.67
CA LYS A 561 -1.25 21.38 21.12
C LYS A 561 -1.40 21.62 22.62
N ILE A 562 -0.37 21.32 23.40
CA ILE A 562 -0.38 21.43 24.87
C ILE A 562 0.54 22.55 25.34
N SER A 563 1.50 22.99 24.52
CA SER A 563 2.39 24.08 24.88
C SER A 563 1.60 25.36 25.08
N ILE A 564 1.79 25.97 26.24
CA ILE A 564 1.25 27.29 26.54
C ILE A 564 1.82 28.26 25.53
N SER A 565 0.96 28.98 24.78
CA SER A 565 1.40 29.96 23.79
C SER A 565 2.34 30.99 24.46
N GLU A 566 3.25 31.61 23.69
CA GLU A 566 4.12 32.66 24.23
C GLU A 566 3.31 33.80 24.90
N ARG A 567 2.11 34.08 24.36
CA ARG A 567 1.17 35.03 24.98
C ARG A 567 0.72 34.58 26.38
N ASP A 568 0.43 33.30 26.57
CA ASP A 568 -0.02 32.76 27.85
C ASP A 568 1.14 32.67 28.84
N LYS A 569 2.39 32.44 28.37
CA LYS A 569 3.59 32.51 29.22
C LYS A 569 3.85 33.93 29.72
N VAL A 570 3.72 34.90 28.85
CA VAL A 570 3.82 36.32 29.22
C VAL A 570 2.69 36.69 30.19
N MET A 571 1.47 36.23 29.93
CA MET A 571 0.31 36.48 30.81
C MET A 571 0.47 35.81 32.19
N GLN A 572 1.00 34.57 32.26
CA GLN A 572 1.33 33.91 33.52
C GLN A 572 2.48 34.62 34.27
N SER A 573 3.52 35.09 33.58
CA SER A 573 4.60 35.85 34.19
C SER A 573 4.12 37.18 34.75
N VAL A 574 3.25 37.89 34.04
CA VAL A 574 2.61 39.13 34.47
C VAL A 574 1.68 38.89 35.67
N MET A 575 0.86 37.82 35.62
CA MET A 575 0.00 37.44 36.74
C MET A 575 0.80 37.02 37.98
N GLY A 576 1.91 36.30 37.78
CA GLY A 576 2.84 35.95 38.86
C GLY A 576 3.47 37.18 39.53
N GLN A 577 3.88 38.16 38.74
CA GLN A 577 4.38 39.45 39.23
C GLN A 577 3.28 40.27 39.94
N PHE A 578 2.05 40.23 39.46
CA PHE A 578 0.89 40.86 40.09
C PHE A 578 0.56 40.22 41.44
N GLN A 579 0.61 38.88 41.54
CA GLN A 579 0.41 38.18 42.82
C GLN A 579 1.53 38.44 43.82
N GLN A 580 2.79 38.51 43.37
CA GLN A 580 3.91 38.91 44.23
C GLN A 580 3.79 40.37 44.72
N ALA A 581 3.36 41.27 43.82
CA ALA A 581 3.10 42.67 44.18
C ALA A 581 1.94 42.82 45.19
N GLN A 582 0.87 42.02 45.05
CA GLN A 582 -0.23 41.97 46.04
C GLN A 582 0.20 41.37 47.38
N GLN A 583 1.05 40.37 47.40
CA GLN A 583 1.60 39.82 48.63
C GLN A 583 2.54 40.78 49.34
N MET A 584 3.31 41.60 48.62
CA MET A 584 4.13 42.65 49.20
C MET A 584 3.31 43.84 49.75
N GLN A 585 2.13 44.11 49.20
CA GLN A 585 1.21 45.14 49.70
C GLN A 585 0.45 44.71 50.99
N GLN A 586 0.29 43.42 51.22
CA GLN A 586 -0.35 42.92 52.47
C GLN A 586 0.58 42.88 53.66
N GLY A 587 1.90 43.09 53.45
CA GLY A 587 2.91 43.11 54.52
C GLY A 587 3.35 44.50 54.99
N ALA A 588 2.94 45.59 54.35
CA ALA A 588 3.28 46.96 54.71
C ALA A 588 2.00 47.73 55.11
N GLY A 589 1.99 48.28 56.28
CA GLY A 589 0.88 49.07 56.84
C GLY A 589 0.48 50.26 55.93
N PRO A 590 -0.64 50.94 56.18
CA PRO A 590 -1.33 51.80 55.22
C PRO A 590 -0.49 53.05 54.89
N VAL A 591 0.04 53.03 53.65
CA VAL A 591 0.64 54.20 52.99
C VAL A 591 -0.33 54.66 51.90
N GLN A 592 -0.72 55.93 51.90
CA GLN A 592 -1.61 56.55 50.93
C GLN A 592 -1.06 56.43 49.52
N PRO A 593 -1.88 56.05 48.51
CA PRO A 593 -1.42 55.93 47.15
C PRO A 593 -1.23 57.29 46.49
N GLY A 594 -0.01 57.60 46.10
CA GLY A 594 0.31 58.76 45.27
C GLY A 594 -0.22 58.56 43.85
N ALA A 595 -0.83 59.58 43.27
CA ALA A 595 -1.54 59.58 41.99
C ALA A 595 -0.66 59.37 40.73
N GLY A 596 0.62 58.99 40.89
CA GLY A 596 1.57 58.79 39.78
C GLY A 596 1.55 57.40 39.15
N SER A 597 1.25 56.32 39.91
CA SER A 597 1.42 54.95 39.43
C SER A 597 0.31 54.41 38.50
N ILE A 598 -0.85 55.10 38.53
CA ILE A 598 -2.00 54.65 37.67
C ILE A 598 -1.85 55.18 36.24
N ARG A 599 -1.16 56.31 36.04
CA ARG A 599 -0.90 56.86 34.69
C ARG A 599 0.17 56.07 33.91
N GLU A 600 1.23 55.61 34.57
CA GLU A 600 2.27 54.79 33.95
C GLU A 600 1.75 53.44 33.52
N MET A 601 0.84 52.81 34.29
CA MET A 601 0.22 51.53 33.89
C MET A 601 -0.79 51.68 32.74
N ALA A 602 -1.45 52.83 32.60
CA ALA A 602 -2.35 53.09 31.49
C ALA A 602 -1.59 53.33 30.16
N ASP A 603 -0.40 53.88 30.24
CA ASP A 603 0.46 54.12 29.06
C ASP A 603 1.14 52.82 28.58
N ILE A 604 1.49 51.91 29.48
CA ILE A 604 2.00 50.57 29.15
C ILE A 604 0.91 49.74 28.47
N ALA A 605 -0.34 49.80 28.93
CA ALA A 605 -1.47 49.10 28.31
C ALA A 605 -1.81 49.68 26.90
N LYS A 606 -1.59 50.96 26.65
CA LYS A 606 -1.76 51.60 25.34
C LYS A 606 -0.65 51.23 24.35
N THR A 607 0.58 51.06 24.85
CA THR A 607 1.73 50.69 24.01
C THR A 607 1.67 49.20 23.58
N MET A 608 0.96 48.36 24.33
CA MET A 608 0.79 46.94 24.01
C MET A 608 -0.42 46.61 23.13
N GLY A 609 -1.13 47.62 22.61
CA GLY A 609 -2.15 47.41 21.57
C GLY A 609 -3.39 46.62 22.03
N ILE A 610 -3.70 46.61 23.32
CA ILE A 610 -4.89 45.94 23.88
C ILE A 610 -6.05 46.96 23.81
N ASN A 611 -6.63 47.12 22.63
CA ASN A 611 -7.94 47.76 22.48
C ASN A 611 -9.01 46.68 22.73
N ARG A 612 -9.84 46.93 23.75
CA ARG A 612 -11.11 46.22 23.92
C ARG A 612 -12.00 46.51 22.71
N GLN A 613 -12.35 45.49 21.97
CA GLN A 613 -13.68 45.32 21.38
C GLN A 613 -14.23 44.00 21.85
#